data_247413bbfa755c5ac79b7f20b1f957f4
#
_entry.id   247413bbfa755c5ac79b7f20b1f957f4
#
_cell.length_a   1.000
_cell.length_b   1.000
_cell.length_c   1.000
_cell.angle_alpha   90.00
_cell.angle_beta   90.00
_cell.angle_gamma   90.00
#
_symmetry.space_group_name_H-M   'P 1'
#
loop_
_entity.id
_entity.type
_entity.pdbx_description
1 polymer ?
#
loop_
_entity_poly.entity_id
_entity_poly.type
_entity_poly.pdbx_seq_one_letter_code
_entity_poly.pdbx_strand_id
1 'polypeptide(L)'
;MNNIKNHGIDLPDPAVCFDDEGYEPNKNDHPSIYNDLLRAIQNLDINLFSLSINDLYNQLKPTPILKNQLQSALTGFTLKLKSKNIIYKGPKGFDELGYYSTIIDTDPLVDCLEKEIVDLKSIDPVRDSRIQDKILRLPNHHIIYNKLNDIYKKLNILSEPYTITDINLHVSDKEDTFNEYFQTDQKHKPKNNLYTLHIDPKYSYIKAMIYLNPVQRGNGPFAYIPESHRWKFDDVEMLFCKSNQLANTLSTVEERASNAQLPLWARKNSYFSRQFKDSTDVSKHLYKKLKHFTSDESNFILFEPNFGWHRGTHVDTRERIALQVIMKP
;
A
#
# COMPACT_ATOMS: atom_id res chain seq x y z
N MET A 1 27.84 -8.14 15.57
CA MET A 1 26.98 -7.24 14.76
C MET A 1 26.97 -7.80 13.35
N ASN A 2 25.95 -8.57 13.04
CA ASN A 2 25.81 -9.15 11.70
C ASN A 2 25.43 -8.02 10.74
N ASN A 3 26.29 -7.76 9.76
CA ASN A 3 25.98 -6.96 8.60
C ASN A 3 24.76 -7.56 7.89
N ILE A 4 23.58 -7.10 8.27
CA ILE A 4 22.36 -7.36 7.50
C ILE A 4 22.55 -6.58 6.21
N LYS A 5 22.92 -7.28 5.14
CA LYS A 5 22.95 -6.69 3.80
C LYS A 5 21.57 -6.07 3.59
N ASN A 6 21.57 -4.75 3.50
CA ASN A 6 20.40 -4.00 3.07
C ASN A 6 20.05 -4.48 1.66
N HIS A 7 19.08 -5.36 1.53
CA HIS A 7 18.48 -5.69 0.24
C HIS A 7 17.54 -4.55 -0.21
N GLY A 8 17.55 -3.43 0.53
CA GLY A 8 16.79 -2.25 0.22
C GLY A 8 17.32 -1.51 -1.00
N ILE A 9 16.44 -0.90 -1.72
CA ILE A 9 16.78 0.17 -2.62
C ILE A 9 17.27 1.32 -1.74
N ASP A 10 18.45 1.85 -2.04
CA ASP A 10 18.86 3.12 -1.46
C ASP A 10 18.01 4.21 -2.14
N LEU A 11 16.87 4.51 -1.51
CA LEU A 11 15.96 5.53 -2.00
C LEU A 11 16.57 6.89 -1.66
N PRO A 12 16.71 7.81 -2.62
CA PRO A 12 17.14 9.16 -2.33
C PRO A 12 16.14 9.87 -1.42
N ASP A 13 16.54 10.98 -0.85
CA ASP A 13 15.66 11.82 -0.03
C ASP A 13 14.43 12.23 -0.84
N PRO A 14 13.19 11.92 -0.39
CA PRO A 14 11.98 12.29 -1.11
C PRO A 14 11.87 13.81 -1.35
N ALA A 15 12.43 14.63 -0.47
CA ALA A 15 12.40 16.07 -0.62
C ALA A 15 13.11 16.56 -1.90
N VAL A 16 14.16 15.87 -2.36
CA VAL A 16 14.83 16.25 -3.63
C VAL A 16 14.00 15.91 -4.87
N CYS A 17 12.96 15.10 -4.73
CA CYS A 17 12.03 14.80 -5.82
C CYS A 17 11.05 15.96 -6.10
N PHE A 18 10.98 16.93 -5.19
CA PHE A 18 10.08 18.09 -5.22
C PHE A 18 10.86 19.40 -5.04
N ASP A 19 12.10 19.44 -5.49
CA ASP A 19 13.03 20.58 -5.35
C ASP A 19 12.56 21.87 -6.04
N ASP A 20 11.67 21.77 -7.02
CA ASP A 20 11.06 22.90 -7.70
C ASP A 20 9.96 23.61 -6.90
N GLU A 21 9.59 23.09 -5.73
CA GLU A 21 8.57 23.70 -4.85
C GLU A 21 9.15 24.71 -3.84
N GLY A 22 10.46 24.90 -3.85
CA GLY A 22 11.13 25.99 -3.11
C GLY A 22 11.26 25.79 -1.60
N TYR A 23 11.21 24.54 -1.11
CA TYR A 23 11.50 24.24 0.29
C TYR A 23 12.84 23.53 0.46
N GLU A 24 13.52 23.79 1.58
CA GLU A 24 14.76 23.09 1.92
C GLU A 24 14.47 21.95 2.91
N PRO A 25 14.97 20.74 2.64
CA PRO A 25 14.82 19.61 3.56
C PRO A 25 15.66 19.80 4.82
N ASN A 26 15.12 19.33 5.93
CA ASN A 26 15.82 19.30 7.20
C ASN A 26 17.07 18.39 7.09
N LYS A 27 18.23 18.94 7.48
CA LYS A 27 19.52 18.24 7.47
C LYS A 27 19.90 17.68 8.84
N ASN A 28 19.13 18.00 9.88
CA ASN A 28 19.38 17.49 11.22
C ASN A 28 18.67 16.14 11.44
N ASP A 29 19.43 15.11 11.70
CA ASP A 29 18.91 13.75 11.90
C ASP A 29 18.51 13.43 13.35
N HIS A 30 18.67 14.38 14.29
CA HIS A 30 18.24 14.22 15.68
C HIS A 30 18.60 12.84 16.27
N PRO A 31 19.88 12.44 16.33
CA PRO A 31 20.30 11.07 16.63
C PRO A 31 19.90 10.59 18.03
N SER A 32 19.79 11.49 19.02
CA SER A 32 19.32 11.14 20.36
C SER A 32 17.87 10.69 20.34
N ILE A 33 17.01 11.43 19.63
CA ILE A 33 15.58 11.11 19.49
C ILE A 33 15.41 9.80 18.72
N TYR A 34 16.18 9.60 17.64
CA TYR A 34 16.17 8.36 16.89
C TYR A 34 16.49 7.14 17.80
N ASN A 35 17.54 7.22 18.62
CA ASN A 35 17.93 6.17 19.54
C ASN A 35 16.85 5.90 20.61
N ASP A 36 16.19 6.96 21.10
CA ASP A 36 15.09 6.80 22.05
C ASP A 36 13.86 6.14 21.42
N LEU A 37 13.52 6.50 20.19
CA LEU A 37 12.46 5.83 19.42
C LEU A 37 12.80 4.36 19.17
N LEU A 38 14.03 4.05 18.77
CA LEU A 38 14.49 2.67 18.56
C LEU A 38 14.38 1.85 19.87
N ARG A 39 14.84 2.41 20.98
CA ARG A 39 14.74 1.79 22.31
C ARG A 39 13.28 1.58 22.72
N ALA A 40 12.43 2.58 22.48
CA ALA A 40 11.00 2.48 22.78
C ALA A 40 10.32 1.36 21.98
N ILE A 41 10.67 1.20 20.69
CA ILE A 41 10.11 0.14 19.87
C ILE A 41 10.61 -1.25 20.33
N GLN A 42 11.90 -1.38 20.63
CA GLN A 42 12.49 -2.64 21.10
C GLN A 42 11.90 -3.08 22.43
N ASN A 43 11.65 -2.15 23.35
CA ASN A 43 11.09 -2.42 24.67
C ASN A 43 9.55 -2.38 24.71
N LEU A 44 8.90 -2.08 23.60
CA LEU A 44 7.45 -1.89 23.51
C LEU A 44 6.93 -0.80 24.46
N ASP A 45 7.75 0.23 24.69
CA ASP A 45 7.48 1.33 25.64
C ASP A 45 6.75 2.50 24.93
N ILE A 46 5.43 2.53 25.07
CA ILE A 46 4.57 3.56 24.48
C ILE A 46 4.82 4.95 25.10
N ASN A 47 5.21 5.01 26.37
CA ASN A 47 5.45 6.28 27.06
C ASN A 47 6.74 6.92 26.53
N LEU A 48 7.83 6.15 26.47
CA LEU A 48 9.09 6.64 25.89
C LEU A 48 8.90 7.05 24.44
N PHE A 49 8.14 6.24 23.66
CA PHE A 49 7.84 6.57 22.26
C PHE A 49 7.10 7.91 22.14
N SER A 50 6.05 8.11 22.95
CA SER A 50 5.26 9.35 22.96
C SER A 50 6.09 10.58 23.36
N LEU A 51 6.96 10.44 24.37
CA LEU A 51 7.88 11.50 24.77
C LEU A 51 8.83 11.87 23.62
N SER A 52 9.45 10.87 22.99
CA SER A 52 10.38 11.09 21.87
C SER A 52 9.70 11.76 20.66
N ILE A 53 8.45 11.43 20.38
CA ILE A 53 7.65 12.11 19.33
C ILE A 53 7.38 13.56 19.69
N ASN A 54 7.06 13.85 20.95
CA ASN A 54 6.85 15.22 21.41
C ASN A 54 8.15 16.03 21.38
N ASP A 55 9.28 15.44 21.76
CA ASP A 55 10.60 16.08 21.69
C ASP A 55 10.97 16.40 20.25
N LEU A 56 10.72 15.47 19.33
CA LEU A 56 10.91 15.71 17.89
C LEU A 56 10.04 16.88 17.42
N TYR A 57 8.75 16.89 17.77
CA TYR A 57 7.85 17.97 17.40
C TYR A 57 8.31 19.34 17.90
N ASN A 58 8.80 19.41 19.13
CA ASN A 58 9.27 20.66 19.73
C ASN A 58 10.57 21.18 19.10
N GLN A 59 11.39 20.31 18.50
CA GLN A 59 12.63 20.68 17.82
C GLN A 59 12.43 21.06 16.35
N LEU A 60 11.28 20.74 15.78
CA LEU A 60 10.91 21.08 14.40
C LEU A 60 10.09 22.40 14.40
N LYS A 61 9.85 22.94 13.20
CA LYS A 61 8.92 24.09 13.07
C LYS A 61 7.48 23.58 13.20
N PRO A 62 6.77 23.90 14.31
CA PRO A 62 5.44 23.33 14.54
C PRO A 62 4.44 23.81 13.49
N THR A 63 3.77 22.86 12.84
CA THR A 63 2.61 23.10 11.98
C THR A 63 1.52 22.07 12.30
N PRO A 64 0.22 22.36 12.06
CA PRO A 64 -0.84 21.37 12.22
C PRO A 64 -0.60 20.09 11.41
N ILE A 65 -0.06 20.22 10.21
CA ILE A 65 0.26 19.10 9.33
C ILE A 65 1.35 18.22 9.95
N LEU A 66 2.46 18.83 10.42
CA LEU A 66 3.54 18.11 11.08
C LEU A 66 3.04 17.36 12.33
N LYS A 67 2.18 18.02 13.12
CA LYS A 67 1.56 17.37 14.27
C LYS A 67 0.79 16.12 13.89
N ASN A 68 -0.01 16.18 12.82
CA ASN A 68 -0.76 15.03 12.32
C ASN A 68 0.16 13.92 11.81
N GLN A 69 1.26 14.26 11.13
CA GLN A 69 2.26 13.29 10.68
C GLN A 69 2.89 12.53 11.85
N LEU A 70 3.33 13.25 12.88
CA LEU A 70 3.93 12.66 14.09
C LEU A 70 2.90 11.88 14.93
N GLN A 71 1.66 12.36 15.01
CA GLN A 71 0.58 11.62 15.67
C GLN A 71 0.27 10.30 14.95
N SER A 72 0.43 10.26 13.63
CA SER A 72 0.29 9.03 12.86
C SER A 72 1.39 8.01 13.18
N ALA A 73 2.60 8.46 13.56
CA ALA A 73 3.65 7.58 14.04
C ALA A 73 3.26 6.87 15.36
N LEU A 74 2.65 7.60 16.29
CA LEU A 74 2.13 7.02 17.52
C LEU A 74 1.01 6.02 17.26
N THR A 75 0.11 6.33 16.32
CA THR A 75 -0.94 5.39 15.89
C THR A 75 -0.33 4.12 15.26
N GLY A 76 0.67 4.27 14.39
CA GLY A 76 1.41 3.16 13.80
C GLY A 76 2.08 2.27 14.84
N PHE A 77 2.69 2.86 15.86
CA PHE A 77 3.29 2.10 16.97
C PHE A 77 2.24 1.34 17.78
N THR A 78 1.10 1.97 18.08
CA THR A 78 0.00 1.31 18.76
C THR A 78 -0.54 0.10 17.98
N LEU A 79 -0.63 0.23 16.64
CA LEU A 79 -1.01 -0.89 15.77
C LEU A 79 0.04 -2.00 15.78
N LYS A 80 1.34 -1.65 15.75
CA LYS A 80 2.45 -2.61 15.88
C LYS A 80 2.36 -3.38 17.20
N LEU A 81 2.10 -2.70 18.31
CA LEU A 81 1.94 -3.34 19.62
C LEU A 81 0.79 -4.36 19.64
N LYS A 82 -0.35 -4.02 19.02
CA LYS A 82 -1.51 -4.93 18.95
C LYS A 82 -1.23 -6.16 18.08
N SER A 83 -0.36 -6.05 17.09
CA SER A 83 -0.05 -7.11 16.13
C SER A 83 1.17 -7.95 16.46
N LYS A 84 1.87 -7.68 17.56
CA LYS A 84 3.14 -8.33 17.92
C LYS A 84 3.09 -9.86 18.04
N ASN A 85 1.91 -10.40 18.33
CA ASN A 85 1.70 -11.84 18.50
C ASN A 85 1.19 -12.53 17.23
N ILE A 86 1.04 -11.79 16.13
CA ILE A 86 0.52 -12.34 14.90
C ILE A 86 1.69 -12.80 14.04
N ILE A 87 1.82 -14.12 13.94
CA ILE A 87 2.80 -14.77 13.08
C ILE A 87 2.19 -14.84 11.68
N TYR A 88 2.87 -14.18 10.75
CA TYR A 88 2.49 -14.22 9.34
C TYR A 88 3.24 -15.36 8.66
N LYS A 89 2.49 -16.31 8.09
CA LYS A 89 3.05 -17.38 7.27
C LYS A 89 2.32 -17.40 5.93
N GLY A 90 3.03 -17.10 4.87
CA GLY A 90 2.53 -17.18 3.52
C GLY A 90 2.69 -18.57 2.90
N PRO A 91 2.17 -18.78 1.70
CA PRO A 91 2.39 -20.00 0.92
C PRO A 91 3.86 -20.17 0.55
N LYS A 92 4.24 -21.39 0.15
CA LYS A 92 5.61 -21.68 -0.31
C LYS A 92 6.03 -20.73 -1.45
N GLY A 93 7.18 -20.11 -1.34
CA GLY A 93 7.68 -19.09 -2.28
C GLY A 93 7.14 -17.69 -2.05
N PHE A 94 6.13 -17.52 -1.19
CA PHE A 94 5.59 -16.22 -0.82
C PHE A 94 6.62 -15.37 -0.06
N ASP A 95 7.39 -16.00 0.82
CA ASP A 95 8.44 -15.35 1.61
C ASP A 95 9.56 -14.77 0.74
N GLU A 96 9.78 -15.31 -0.46
CA GLU A 96 10.79 -14.82 -1.38
C GLU A 96 10.33 -13.61 -2.18
N LEU A 97 9.12 -13.69 -2.76
CA LEU A 97 8.61 -12.69 -3.69
C LEU A 97 7.63 -11.69 -3.04
N GLY A 98 7.00 -12.05 -1.92
CA GLY A 98 5.93 -11.29 -1.28
C GLY A 98 4.56 -11.49 -1.94
N TYR A 99 4.47 -12.39 -2.91
CA TYR A 99 3.23 -12.77 -3.55
C TYR A 99 3.28 -14.22 -4.04
N TYR A 100 2.09 -14.78 -4.27
CA TYR A 100 1.85 -16.01 -5.01
C TYR A 100 0.83 -15.70 -6.11
N SER A 101 1.03 -16.22 -7.31
CA SER A 101 0.08 -16.00 -8.40
C SER A 101 -0.12 -17.26 -9.26
N THR A 102 -1.34 -17.44 -9.74
CA THR A 102 -1.73 -18.58 -10.58
C THR A 102 -2.98 -18.28 -11.39
N ILE A 103 -3.36 -19.18 -12.26
CA ILE A 103 -4.64 -19.16 -12.97
C ILE A 103 -5.61 -20.08 -12.24
N ILE A 104 -6.83 -19.58 -12.00
CA ILE A 104 -7.95 -20.33 -11.44
C ILE A 104 -9.17 -20.22 -12.37
N ASP A 105 -10.10 -21.18 -12.22
CA ASP A 105 -11.43 -21.06 -12.81
C ASP A 105 -12.25 -20.04 -12.01
N THR A 106 -12.61 -18.92 -12.63
CA THR A 106 -13.40 -17.83 -12.02
C THR A 106 -14.87 -17.85 -12.41
N ASP A 107 -15.31 -18.67 -13.36
CA ASP A 107 -16.70 -18.73 -13.80
C ASP A 107 -17.68 -18.94 -12.63
N PRO A 108 -17.40 -19.85 -11.67
CA PRO A 108 -18.30 -20.03 -10.53
C PRO A 108 -18.43 -18.79 -9.62
N LEU A 109 -17.45 -17.89 -9.61
CA LEU A 109 -17.52 -16.62 -8.89
C LEU A 109 -18.31 -15.59 -9.69
N VAL A 110 -18.10 -15.53 -10.99
CA VAL A 110 -18.81 -14.63 -11.92
C VAL A 110 -20.31 -14.92 -11.88
N ASP A 111 -20.70 -16.20 -12.02
CA ASP A 111 -22.11 -16.63 -11.97
C ASP A 111 -22.82 -16.18 -10.68
N CYS A 112 -22.11 -16.21 -9.56
CA CYS A 112 -22.66 -15.80 -8.27
C CYS A 112 -22.74 -14.29 -8.07
N LEU A 113 -22.02 -13.51 -8.88
CA LEU A 113 -21.89 -12.06 -8.74
C LEU A 113 -22.45 -11.31 -9.95
N GLU A 114 -23.10 -12.00 -10.89
CA GLU A 114 -23.60 -11.39 -12.12
C GLU A 114 -24.46 -10.16 -11.85
N LYS A 115 -25.38 -10.26 -10.91
CA LYS A 115 -26.28 -9.16 -10.53
C LYS A 115 -25.49 -7.99 -9.93
N GLU A 116 -24.62 -8.25 -8.95
CA GLU A 116 -23.80 -7.23 -8.28
C GLU A 116 -22.86 -6.53 -9.27
N ILE A 117 -22.33 -7.26 -10.23
CA ILE A 117 -21.49 -6.71 -11.31
C ILE A 117 -22.30 -5.77 -12.19
N VAL A 118 -23.48 -6.19 -12.65
CA VAL A 118 -24.36 -5.37 -13.49
C VAL A 118 -24.82 -4.12 -12.74
N ASP A 119 -25.27 -4.27 -11.50
CA ASP A 119 -25.71 -3.17 -10.66
C ASP A 119 -24.55 -2.17 -10.45
N LEU A 120 -23.36 -2.65 -10.12
CA LEU A 120 -22.20 -1.80 -9.86
C LEU A 120 -21.72 -1.04 -11.11
N LYS A 121 -21.79 -1.65 -12.30
CA LYS A 121 -21.50 -1.01 -13.59
C LYS A 121 -22.44 0.14 -13.90
N SER A 122 -23.72 0.00 -13.52
CA SER A 122 -24.76 0.99 -13.80
C SER A 122 -24.72 2.22 -12.89
N ILE A 123 -23.90 2.18 -11.81
CA ILE A 123 -23.82 3.28 -10.85
C ILE A 123 -22.99 4.44 -11.41
N ASP A 124 -23.57 5.63 -11.31
CA ASP A 124 -22.85 6.88 -11.48
C ASP A 124 -22.12 7.23 -10.14
N PRO A 125 -20.81 7.10 -10.07
CA PRO A 125 -20.05 7.30 -8.83
C PRO A 125 -20.20 8.72 -8.27
N VAL A 126 -20.57 9.70 -9.10
CA VAL A 126 -20.79 11.09 -8.66
C VAL A 126 -22.09 11.25 -7.86
N ARG A 127 -23.04 10.35 -8.03
CA ARG A 127 -24.38 10.48 -7.42
C ARG A 127 -24.61 9.64 -6.17
N ASP A 128 -23.83 8.59 -5.96
CA ASP A 128 -24.01 7.72 -4.78
C ASP A 128 -22.78 7.76 -3.85
N SER A 129 -22.86 8.60 -2.83
CA SER A 129 -21.81 8.73 -1.81
C SER A 129 -21.53 7.47 -0.99
N ARG A 130 -22.33 6.41 -1.13
CA ARG A 130 -22.15 5.13 -0.44
C ARG A 130 -21.18 4.21 -1.18
N ILE A 131 -20.93 4.49 -2.46
CA ILE A 131 -20.08 3.67 -3.32
C ILE A 131 -18.93 4.55 -3.78
N GLN A 132 -17.82 4.42 -3.09
CA GLN A 132 -16.55 5.02 -3.47
C GLN A 132 -15.93 4.16 -4.57
N ASP A 133 -15.64 4.76 -5.72
CA ASP A 133 -14.84 4.14 -6.80
C ASP A 133 -15.43 2.82 -7.35
N LYS A 134 -16.74 2.69 -7.47
CA LYS A 134 -17.42 1.46 -7.88
C LYS A 134 -16.91 0.23 -7.12
N ILE A 135 -16.81 0.36 -5.82
CA ILE A 135 -16.43 -0.70 -4.90
C ILE A 135 -17.63 -1.12 -4.08
N LEU A 136 -18.06 -2.35 -4.22
CA LEU A 136 -19.12 -2.94 -3.42
C LEU A 136 -18.54 -3.89 -2.39
N ARG A 137 -18.74 -3.58 -1.12
CA ARG A 137 -18.42 -4.49 -0.03
C ARG A 137 -19.48 -5.58 0.06
N LEU A 138 -19.05 -6.83 0.14
CA LEU A 138 -19.91 -8.02 0.19
C LEU A 138 -19.89 -8.66 1.58
N PRO A 139 -20.45 -8.00 2.63
CA PRO A 139 -20.49 -8.59 3.96
C PRO A 139 -21.48 -9.76 3.95
N ASN A 140 -21.09 -10.88 4.56
CA ASN A 140 -21.96 -12.05 4.75
C ASN A 140 -22.41 -12.77 3.47
N HIS A 141 -21.69 -12.65 2.38
CA HIS A 141 -22.03 -13.36 1.14
C HIS A 141 -21.55 -14.82 1.23
N HIS A 142 -22.33 -15.65 1.93
CA HIS A 142 -21.97 -17.05 2.27
C HIS A 142 -21.55 -17.89 1.06
N ILE A 143 -22.20 -17.71 -0.09
CA ILE A 143 -21.89 -18.49 -1.31
C ILE A 143 -20.47 -18.17 -1.79
N ILE A 144 -20.11 -16.90 -1.87
CA ILE A 144 -18.78 -16.46 -2.28
C ILE A 144 -17.72 -16.92 -1.27
N TYR A 145 -18.01 -16.80 0.04
CA TYR A 145 -17.12 -17.32 1.08
C TYR A 145 -16.80 -18.80 0.89
N ASN A 146 -17.82 -19.62 0.66
CA ASN A 146 -17.63 -21.06 0.46
C ASN A 146 -16.80 -21.36 -0.78
N LYS A 147 -17.09 -20.70 -1.92
CA LYS A 147 -16.33 -20.85 -3.16
C LYS A 147 -14.86 -20.42 -3.00
N LEU A 148 -14.61 -19.31 -2.32
CA LEU A 148 -13.25 -18.85 -2.03
C LEU A 148 -12.51 -19.85 -1.14
N ASN A 149 -13.15 -20.35 -0.09
CA ASN A 149 -12.57 -21.37 0.78
C ASN A 149 -12.21 -22.66 0.01
N ASP A 150 -13.06 -23.08 -0.94
CA ASP A 150 -12.78 -24.23 -1.79
C ASP A 150 -11.59 -23.98 -2.73
N ILE A 151 -11.49 -22.76 -3.29
CA ILE A 151 -10.32 -22.35 -4.09
C ILE A 151 -9.05 -22.41 -3.23
N TYR A 152 -9.05 -21.82 -2.04
CA TYR A 152 -7.88 -21.81 -1.15
C TYR A 152 -7.47 -23.23 -0.73
N LYS A 153 -8.43 -24.11 -0.43
CA LYS A 153 -8.17 -25.52 -0.13
C LYS A 153 -7.55 -26.26 -1.30
N LYS A 154 -8.11 -26.09 -2.51
CA LYS A 154 -7.57 -26.73 -3.72
C LYS A 154 -6.14 -26.27 -4.04
N LEU A 155 -5.86 -25.00 -3.86
CA LEU A 155 -4.53 -24.44 -4.11
C LEU A 155 -3.53 -24.85 -3.03
N ASN A 156 -3.99 -25.25 -1.84
CA ASN A 156 -3.16 -25.60 -0.68
C ASN A 156 -2.06 -24.54 -0.39
N ILE A 157 -2.43 -23.28 -0.52
CA ILE A 157 -1.49 -22.16 -0.47
C ILE A 157 -1.36 -21.56 0.92
N LEU A 158 -2.30 -21.83 1.81
CA LEU A 158 -2.31 -21.31 3.18
C LEU A 158 -1.91 -22.41 4.15
N SER A 159 -0.79 -22.20 4.84
CA SER A 159 -0.27 -23.15 5.84
C SER A 159 -0.99 -23.07 7.18
N GLU A 160 -1.75 -22.01 7.42
CA GLU A 160 -2.50 -21.73 8.65
C GLU A 160 -3.96 -21.44 8.32
N PRO A 161 -4.90 -21.61 9.24
CA PRO A 161 -6.30 -21.27 9.02
C PRO A 161 -6.46 -19.74 8.98
N TYR A 162 -6.51 -19.18 7.79
CA TYR A 162 -6.86 -17.79 7.60
C TYR A 162 -8.38 -17.60 7.58
N THR A 163 -8.84 -16.53 8.23
CA THR A 163 -10.23 -16.13 8.20
C THR A 163 -10.42 -15.02 7.18
N ILE A 164 -11.30 -15.22 6.20
CA ILE A 164 -11.74 -14.15 5.30
C ILE A 164 -12.52 -13.14 6.13
N THR A 165 -12.03 -11.89 6.16
CA THR A 165 -12.66 -10.81 6.95
C THR A 165 -13.43 -9.84 6.09
N ASP A 166 -13.01 -9.63 4.86
CA ASP A 166 -13.66 -8.71 3.93
C ASP A 166 -13.54 -9.24 2.50
N ILE A 167 -14.62 -9.03 1.73
CA ILE A 167 -14.65 -9.25 0.29
C ILE A 167 -15.20 -7.98 -0.34
N ASN A 168 -14.46 -7.42 -1.29
CA ASN A 168 -14.86 -6.25 -2.03
C ASN A 168 -14.87 -6.57 -3.53
N LEU A 169 -15.99 -6.30 -4.20
CA LEU A 169 -16.10 -6.32 -5.64
C LEU A 169 -15.70 -4.94 -6.18
N HIS A 170 -14.76 -4.91 -7.09
CA HIS A 170 -14.28 -3.69 -7.75
C HIS A 170 -14.62 -3.73 -9.22
N VAL A 171 -15.22 -2.66 -9.73
CA VAL A 171 -15.33 -2.38 -11.17
C VAL A 171 -14.57 -1.09 -11.43
N SER A 172 -13.44 -1.19 -12.12
CA SER A 172 -12.62 -0.03 -12.49
C SER A 172 -12.74 0.19 -13.99
N ASP A 173 -13.07 1.39 -14.41
CA ASP A 173 -13.18 1.79 -15.81
C ASP A 173 -12.49 3.15 -16.08
N LYS A 174 -12.63 3.68 -17.28
CA LYS A 174 -12.01 4.97 -17.66
C LYS A 174 -12.59 6.16 -16.89
N GLU A 175 -13.83 6.05 -16.45
CA GLU A 175 -14.60 7.10 -15.77
C GLU A 175 -14.52 6.95 -14.25
N ASP A 176 -13.75 5.97 -13.76
CA ASP A 176 -13.50 5.79 -12.35
C ASP A 176 -12.83 7.05 -11.76
N THR A 177 -13.33 7.53 -10.63
CA THR A 177 -12.75 8.67 -9.90
C THR A 177 -11.29 8.45 -9.56
N PHE A 178 -10.88 7.21 -9.39
CA PHE A 178 -9.49 6.82 -9.26
C PHE A 178 -8.67 7.14 -10.52
N ASN A 179 -9.25 7.01 -11.71
CA ASN A 179 -8.64 7.41 -12.95
C ASN A 179 -8.61 8.94 -13.12
N GLU A 180 -9.66 9.65 -12.73
CA GLU A 180 -9.67 11.12 -12.71
C GLU A 180 -8.58 11.66 -11.81
N TYR A 181 -8.36 11.02 -10.68
CA TYR A 181 -7.31 11.34 -9.77
C TYR A 181 -5.90 11.22 -10.39
N PHE A 182 -5.68 10.26 -11.27
CA PHE A 182 -4.46 10.15 -12.07
C PHE A 182 -4.37 11.18 -13.19
N GLN A 183 -5.49 11.77 -13.61
CA GLN A 183 -5.57 12.68 -14.74
C GLN A 183 -5.49 14.16 -14.33
N THR A 184 -5.92 14.50 -13.12
CA THR A 184 -6.12 15.90 -12.70
C THR A 184 -4.85 16.67 -12.39
N ASP A 185 -3.77 16.01 -12.02
CA ASP A 185 -2.49 16.68 -11.81
C ASP A 185 -1.63 16.68 -13.08
N GLN A 186 -1.97 17.58 -14.00
CA GLN A 186 -1.29 17.67 -15.30
C GLN A 186 0.20 18.04 -15.20
N LYS A 187 0.63 18.67 -14.10
CA LYS A 187 2.03 19.05 -13.91
C LYS A 187 2.93 17.87 -13.53
N HIS A 188 2.34 16.82 -12.95
CA HIS A 188 3.09 15.73 -12.32
C HIS A 188 2.61 14.34 -12.76
N LYS A 189 1.97 14.22 -13.93
CA LYS A 189 1.56 12.91 -14.47
C LYS A 189 2.77 12.00 -14.66
N PRO A 190 2.93 10.95 -13.86
CA PRO A 190 4.00 10.00 -14.09
C PRO A 190 3.69 9.19 -15.36
N LYS A 191 4.49 9.35 -16.39
CA LYS A 191 4.41 8.55 -17.62
C LYS A 191 4.51 7.06 -17.36
N ASN A 192 5.06 6.70 -16.22
CA ASN A 192 5.40 5.33 -15.83
C ASN A 192 4.36 4.68 -14.92
N ASN A 193 3.24 5.32 -14.64
CA ASN A 193 2.20 4.76 -13.77
C ASN A 193 2.69 4.24 -12.40
N LEU A 194 3.69 4.90 -11.80
CA LEU A 194 4.11 4.63 -10.42
C LEU A 194 3.22 5.30 -9.39
N TYR A 195 2.25 6.00 -9.86
CA TYR A 195 1.26 6.71 -9.09
C TYR A 195 0.60 5.77 -8.06
N THR A 196 0.46 6.23 -6.83
CA THR A 196 -0.16 5.45 -5.76
C THR A 196 0.52 4.13 -5.39
N LEU A 197 1.77 3.92 -5.77
CA LEU A 197 2.55 2.82 -5.23
C LEU A 197 2.61 2.96 -3.71
N HIS A 198 2.14 1.97 -2.96
CA HIS A 198 1.99 2.05 -1.51
C HIS A 198 2.16 0.69 -0.82
N ILE A 199 2.32 0.75 0.49
CA ILE A 199 2.10 -0.37 1.40
C ILE A 199 0.85 -0.08 2.23
N ASP A 200 0.17 -1.10 2.70
CA ASP A 200 -0.99 -0.88 3.55
C ASP A 200 -0.59 -0.47 4.97
N PRO A 201 -1.30 0.48 5.58
CA PRO A 201 -0.95 0.99 6.91
C PRO A 201 -1.23 -0.01 8.04
N LYS A 202 -2.20 -0.91 7.85
CA LYS A 202 -2.56 -1.93 8.85
C LYS A 202 -1.54 -3.06 8.87
N TYR A 203 -1.41 -3.69 10.03
CA TYR A 203 -0.60 -4.90 10.23
C TYR A 203 -1.48 -6.15 10.18
N SER A 204 -0.88 -7.27 9.76
CA SER A 204 -1.43 -8.60 10.02
C SER A 204 -2.62 -9.00 9.18
N TYR A 205 -2.52 -8.87 7.87
CA TYR A 205 -3.42 -9.53 6.93
C TYR A 205 -2.73 -9.75 5.59
N ILE A 206 -3.27 -10.65 4.81
CA ILE A 206 -2.93 -10.86 3.40
C ILE A 206 -4.13 -10.49 2.55
N LYS A 207 -3.84 -10.15 1.30
CA LYS A 207 -4.87 -9.84 0.30
C LYS A 207 -4.75 -10.78 -0.89
N ALA A 208 -5.91 -11.12 -1.46
CA ALA A 208 -5.95 -11.66 -2.81
C ALA A 208 -6.67 -10.69 -3.74
N MET A 209 -6.14 -10.56 -4.96
CA MET A 209 -6.83 -9.97 -6.11
C MET A 209 -7.20 -11.09 -7.06
N ILE A 210 -8.47 -11.18 -7.42
CA ILE A 210 -9.01 -12.21 -8.32
C ILE A 210 -9.72 -11.50 -9.47
N TYR A 211 -9.22 -11.65 -10.69
CA TYR A 211 -9.88 -11.07 -11.85
C TYR A 211 -11.06 -11.92 -12.28
N LEU A 212 -12.20 -11.27 -12.47
CA LEU A 212 -13.44 -11.87 -12.93
C LEU A 212 -13.68 -11.67 -14.44
N ASN A 213 -12.82 -10.91 -15.10
CA ASN A 213 -12.80 -10.72 -16.54
C ASN A 213 -11.35 -10.71 -17.06
N PRO A 214 -11.13 -10.87 -18.38
CA PRO A 214 -9.80 -10.76 -18.96
C PRO A 214 -9.18 -9.38 -18.70
N VAL A 215 -7.99 -9.36 -18.08
CA VAL A 215 -7.24 -8.14 -17.72
C VAL A 215 -5.91 -8.15 -18.42
N GLN A 216 -5.70 -7.19 -19.30
CA GLN A 216 -4.46 -6.90 -20.01
C GLN A 216 -3.83 -5.60 -19.50
N ARG A 217 -2.67 -5.22 -20.01
CA ARG A 217 -1.96 -4.00 -19.56
C ARG A 217 -2.81 -2.74 -19.60
N GLY A 218 -3.64 -2.57 -20.60
CA GLY A 218 -4.54 -1.42 -20.74
C GLY A 218 -5.81 -1.49 -19.90
N ASN A 219 -6.03 -2.57 -19.14
CA ASN A 219 -7.21 -2.75 -18.27
C ASN A 219 -6.93 -2.45 -16.80
N GLY A 220 -5.83 -1.78 -16.50
CA GLY A 220 -5.49 -1.45 -15.12
C GLY A 220 -5.12 -2.64 -14.25
N PRO A 221 -4.19 -3.53 -14.67
CA PRO A 221 -3.81 -4.70 -13.88
C PRO A 221 -3.25 -4.31 -12.51
N PHE A 222 -3.43 -5.20 -11.54
CA PHE A 222 -2.72 -5.09 -10.28
C PHE A 222 -1.20 -5.18 -10.54
N ALA A 223 -0.43 -4.40 -9.79
CA ALA A 223 1.01 -4.41 -9.91
C ALA A 223 1.68 -4.45 -8.53
N TYR A 224 2.79 -5.15 -8.46
CA TYR A 224 3.55 -5.39 -7.24
C TYR A 224 5.05 -5.33 -7.55
N ILE A 225 5.85 -4.85 -6.62
CA ILE A 225 7.30 -4.92 -6.74
C ILE A 225 7.77 -6.18 -6.01
N PRO A 226 8.23 -7.21 -6.74
CA PRO A 226 8.74 -8.44 -6.15
C PRO A 226 9.83 -8.16 -5.13
N GLU A 227 9.88 -8.95 -4.05
CA GLU A 227 10.85 -8.85 -2.96
C GLU A 227 10.75 -7.57 -2.10
N SER A 228 9.91 -6.61 -2.47
CA SER A 228 9.83 -5.33 -1.75
C SER A 228 9.39 -5.46 -0.29
N HIS A 229 8.68 -6.51 0.08
CA HIS A 229 8.34 -6.85 1.47
C HIS A 229 9.57 -7.20 2.32
N ARG A 230 10.68 -7.53 1.68
CA ARG A 230 11.98 -7.85 2.31
C ARG A 230 12.92 -6.65 2.37
N TRP A 231 12.54 -5.53 1.79
CA TRP A 231 13.31 -4.30 1.91
C TRP A 231 13.29 -3.87 3.37
N LYS A 232 14.33 -4.27 4.07
CA LYS A 232 14.45 -4.06 5.51
C LYS A 232 14.87 -2.64 5.76
N PHE A 233 13.91 -1.83 6.11
CA PHE A 233 14.17 -0.65 6.89
C PHE A 233 14.38 -1.09 8.35
N ASP A 234 15.10 -0.29 9.13
CA ASP A 234 15.07 -0.53 10.57
C ASP A 234 13.67 -0.28 11.14
N ASP A 235 13.47 -0.64 12.38
CA ASP A 235 12.14 -0.58 13.01
C ASP A 235 11.58 0.84 13.08
N VAL A 236 12.42 1.86 13.23
CA VAL A 236 12.00 3.27 13.27
C VAL A 236 11.58 3.72 11.88
N GLU A 237 12.43 3.50 10.87
CA GLU A 237 12.14 3.84 9.47
C GLU A 237 10.87 3.16 8.98
N MET A 238 10.69 1.86 9.28
CA MET A 238 9.50 1.12 8.90
C MET A 238 8.23 1.68 9.56
N LEU A 239 8.32 2.06 10.82
CA LEU A 239 7.19 2.65 11.52
C LEU A 239 6.78 3.99 10.90
N PHE A 240 7.75 4.84 10.59
CA PHE A 240 7.47 6.13 9.94
C PHE A 240 6.97 5.96 8.50
N CYS A 241 7.49 5.00 7.76
CA CYS A 241 6.95 4.63 6.45
C CYS A 241 5.44 4.33 6.53
N LYS A 242 5.03 3.46 7.44
CA LYS A 242 3.61 3.14 7.66
C LYS A 242 2.80 4.33 8.16
N SER A 243 3.38 5.14 8.99
CA SER A 243 2.74 6.34 9.54
C SER A 243 2.48 7.39 8.47
N ASN A 244 3.41 7.56 7.55
CA ASN A 244 3.25 8.46 6.42
C ASN A 244 2.09 8.01 5.50
N GLN A 245 1.87 6.70 5.34
CA GLN A 245 0.71 6.18 4.62
C GLN A 245 -0.61 6.55 5.32
N LEU A 246 -0.65 6.48 6.65
CA LEU A 246 -1.83 6.88 7.42
C LEU A 246 -2.12 8.38 7.32
N ALA A 247 -1.07 9.20 7.28
CA ALA A 247 -1.18 10.65 7.26
C ALA A 247 -1.36 11.24 5.84
N ASN A 248 -1.17 10.44 4.78
CA ASN A 248 -1.30 10.87 3.39
C ASN A 248 -0.39 12.07 3.02
N THR A 249 0.86 12.02 3.46
CA THR A 249 1.77 13.15 3.68
C THR A 249 2.39 13.82 2.45
N LEU A 250 2.03 13.44 1.25
CA LEU A 250 2.64 13.99 0.02
C LEU A 250 1.61 14.44 -1.02
N SER A 251 0.36 14.66 -0.62
CA SER A 251 -0.72 14.99 -1.56
C SER A 251 -0.74 16.46 -1.96
N THR A 252 -0.37 17.35 -1.05
CA THR A 252 -0.34 18.79 -1.29
C THR A 252 1.08 19.35 -1.17
N VAL A 253 1.32 20.58 -1.67
CA VAL A 253 2.60 21.28 -1.50
C VAL A 253 2.91 21.47 -0.03
N GLU A 254 1.90 21.85 0.76
CA GLU A 254 2.05 22.07 2.21
C GLU A 254 2.42 20.78 2.94
N GLU A 255 1.83 19.65 2.57
CA GLU A 255 2.18 18.33 3.13
C GLU A 255 3.61 17.95 2.76
N ARG A 256 4.04 18.18 1.52
CA ARG A 256 5.42 17.91 1.09
C ARG A 256 6.43 18.80 1.80
N ALA A 257 6.14 20.09 1.91
CA ALA A 257 6.95 21.05 2.65
C ALA A 257 7.05 20.68 4.14
N SER A 258 5.94 20.24 4.73
CA SER A 258 5.91 19.74 6.11
C SER A 258 6.74 18.46 6.26
N ASN A 259 6.59 17.50 5.33
CA ASN A 259 7.37 16.26 5.34
C ASN A 259 8.87 16.51 5.20
N ALA A 260 9.27 17.51 4.43
CA ALA A 260 10.67 17.93 4.29
C ALA A 260 11.29 18.42 5.60
N GLN A 261 10.50 18.85 6.59
CA GLN A 261 10.98 19.23 7.91
C GLN A 261 11.32 18.02 8.80
N LEU A 262 10.81 16.82 8.48
CA LEU A 262 11.17 15.60 9.20
C LEU A 262 12.64 15.25 8.98
N PRO A 263 13.32 14.58 9.93
CA PRO A 263 14.64 13.99 9.72
C PRO A 263 14.63 13.01 8.55
N LEU A 264 15.77 12.79 7.91
CA LEU A 264 15.88 11.90 6.75
C LEU A 264 15.31 10.49 7.03
N TRP A 265 15.62 9.90 8.18
CA TRP A 265 15.11 8.58 8.57
C TRP A 265 13.58 8.54 8.72
N ALA A 266 12.92 9.65 9.07
CA ALA A 266 11.46 9.72 9.17
C ALA A 266 10.76 9.93 7.82
N ARG A 267 11.42 10.57 6.86
CA ARG A 267 10.85 10.87 5.53
C ARG A 267 11.34 9.98 4.40
N LYS A 268 12.46 9.27 4.59
CA LYS A 268 13.16 8.45 3.57
C LYS A 268 12.23 7.51 2.80
N ASN A 269 11.22 6.99 3.46
CA ASN A 269 10.28 6.03 2.90
C ASN A 269 8.89 6.62 2.62
N SER A 270 8.77 7.94 2.51
CA SER A 270 7.51 8.64 2.22
C SER A 270 7.17 8.70 0.73
N TYR A 271 7.84 7.93 -0.11
CA TYR A 271 7.60 7.89 -1.57
C TYR A 271 6.21 7.37 -1.96
N PHE A 272 5.34 7.20 -1.00
CA PHE A 272 4.09 6.52 -1.19
C PHE A 272 2.98 7.49 -1.46
N SER A 273 2.31 7.27 -2.50
CA SER A 273 1.05 7.88 -2.83
C SER A 273 1.07 9.17 -3.56
N ARG A 274 1.65 9.50 -4.58
CA ARG A 274 1.00 10.44 -5.46
C ARG A 274 1.86 11.28 -6.39
N GLN A 275 3.14 11.47 -6.15
CA GLN A 275 3.86 12.46 -6.97
C GLN A 275 5.33 12.12 -7.13
N PHE A 276 5.61 11.08 -7.90
CA PHE A 276 6.95 10.94 -8.46
C PHE A 276 7.05 11.76 -9.73
N LYS A 277 8.07 12.59 -9.86
CA LYS A 277 8.49 13.06 -11.17
C LYS A 277 8.98 11.87 -11.99
N ASP A 278 8.46 11.71 -13.19
CA ASP A 278 8.81 10.63 -14.12
C ASP A 278 10.29 10.54 -14.44
N SER A 279 11.01 11.64 -14.32
CA SER A 279 12.41 11.77 -14.67
C SER A 279 13.38 11.37 -13.57
N THR A 280 12.92 11.08 -12.35
CA THR A 280 13.81 10.72 -11.24
C THR A 280 14.39 9.33 -11.45
N ASP A 281 15.63 9.12 -11.02
CA ASP A 281 16.26 7.79 -11.09
C ASP A 281 15.54 6.77 -10.22
N VAL A 282 14.88 7.22 -9.16
CA VAL A 282 14.01 6.41 -8.31
C VAL A 282 12.83 5.90 -9.10
N SER A 283 12.07 6.78 -9.79
CA SER A 283 10.91 6.35 -10.55
C SER A 283 11.29 5.36 -11.65
N LYS A 284 12.40 5.60 -12.35
CA LYS A 284 12.93 4.68 -13.36
C LYS A 284 13.31 3.33 -12.76
N HIS A 285 13.94 3.34 -11.59
CA HIS A 285 14.36 2.11 -10.90
C HIS A 285 13.17 1.30 -10.42
N LEU A 286 12.19 1.93 -9.78
CA LEU A 286 10.97 1.29 -9.29
C LEU A 286 10.12 0.74 -10.44
N TYR A 287 9.98 1.51 -11.52
CA TYR A 287 9.24 1.07 -12.70
C TYR A 287 9.80 -0.19 -13.33
N LYS A 288 11.13 -0.29 -13.43
CA LYS A 288 11.78 -1.50 -13.96
C LYS A 288 11.53 -2.76 -13.12
N LYS A 289 11.25 -2.58 -11.83
CA LYS A 289 10.97 -3.69 -10.90
C LYS A 289 9.49 -4.02 -10.78
N LEU A 290 8.60 -3.15 -11.27
CA LEU A 290 7.17 -3.32 -11.13
C LEU A 290 6.67 -4.45 -12.03
N LYS A 291 6.14 -5.50 -11.44
CA LYS A 291 5.46 -6.59 -12.14
C LYS A 291 3.98 -6.28 -12.23
N HIS A 292 3.47 -6.27 -13.45
CA HIS A 292 2.04 -6.19 -13.75
C HIS A 292 1.48 -7.59 -13.94
N PHE A 293 0.37 -7.91 -13.30
CA PHE A 293 -0.27 -9.21 -13.41
C PHE A 293 -1.41 -9.14 -14.42
N THR A 294 -1.20 -9.73 -15.58
CA THR A 294 -2.24 -9.90 -16.60
C THR A 294 -2.92 -11.24 -16.45
N SER A 295 -4.18 -11.37 -16.87
CA SER A 295 -4.94 -12.61 -16.71
C SER A 295 -4.39 -13.78 -17.53
N ASP A 296 -3.57 -13.52 -18.56
CA ASP A 296 -2.88 -14.57 -19.32
C ASP A 296 -1.79 -15.26 -18.49
N GLU A 297 -1.19 -14.53 -17.55
CA GLU A 297 -0.17 -15.06 -16.64
C GLU A 297 -0.79 -15.54 -15.33
N SER A 298 -1.77 -14.79 -14.80
CA SER A 298 -2.43 -15.09 -13.53
C SER A 298 -3.69 -14.24 -13.34
N ASN A 299 -4.79 -14.85 -12.98
CA ASN A 299 -6.01 -14.16 -12.58
C ASN A 299 -6.28 -14.23 -11.08
N PHE A 300 -5.43 -14.94 -10.32
CA PHE A 300 -5.41 -15.02 -8.87
C PHE A 300 -4.05 -14.58 -8.36
N ILE A 301 -4.01 -13.52 -7.57
CA ILE A 301 -2.80 -12.96 -6.99
C ILE A 301 -2.99 -12.80 -5.48
N LEU A 302 -2.31 -13.63 -4.70
CA LEU A 302 -2.20 -13.50 -3.25
C LEU A 302 -0.94 -12.72 -2.93
N PHE A 303 -1.02 -11.70 -2.07
CA PHE A 303 0.12 -10.85 -1.80
C PHE A 303 0.14 -10.32 -0.37
N GLU A 304 1.34 -9.93 0.04
CA GLU A 304 1.61 -9.29 1.32
C GLU A 304 1.49 -7.77 1.16
N PRO A 305 0.40 -7.15 1.64
CA PRO A 305 0.18 -5.72 1.44
C PRO A 305 0.85 -4.84 2.50
N ASN A 306 1.26 -5.42 3.63
CA ASN A 306 1.71 -4.64 4.78
C ASN A 306 3.13 -4.11 4.63
N PHE A 307 3.96 -4.81 3.86
CA PHE A 307 5.36 -4.46 3.62
C PHE A 307 5.73 -4.45 2.14
N GLY A 308 4.95 -5.14 1.29
CA GLY A 308 5.18 -5.20 -0.13
C GLY A 308 4.55 -4.03 -0.88
N TRP A 309 5.32 -3.41 -1.77
CA TRP A 309 4.87 -2.26 -2.54
C TRP A 309 3.99 -2.68 -3.71
N HIS A 310 2.79 -2.17 -3.70
CA HIS A 310 1.76 -2.56 -4.66
C HIS A 310 0.85 -1.39 -5.05
N ARG A 311 0.07 -1.60 -6.11
CA ARG A 311 -0.92 -0.63 -6.61
C ARG A 311 -1.92 -1.26 -7.55
N GLY A 312 -3.06 -0.63 -7.74
CA GLY A 312 -3.84 -0.74 -8.96
C GLY A 312 -3.19 0.11 -10.07
N THR A 313 -3.38 -0.24 -11.32
CA THR A 313 -2.91 0.58 -12.43
C THR A 313 -4.07 1.23 -13.17
N HIS A 314 -3.76 2.22 -14.00
CA HIS A 314 -4.75 2.98 -14.75
C HIS A 314 -5.48 2.12 -15.79
N VAL A 315 -6.78 2.36 -15.98
CA VAL A 315 -7.60 1.71 -16.98
C VAL A 315 -7.71 2.60 -18.22
N ASP A 316 -7.15 2.14 -19.33
CA ASP A 316 -7.14 2.89 -20.59
C ASP A 316 -8.17 2.38 -21.60
N THR A 317 -8.41 1.09 -21.63
CA THR A 317 -9.16 0.44 -22.73
C THR A 317 -10.47 -0.19 -22.29
N ARG A 318 -10.42 -1.22 -21.47
CA ARG A 318 -11.56 -1.99 -21.00
C ARG A 318 -11.59 -2.00 -19.49
N GLU A 319 -12.78 -2.11 -18.92
CA GLU A 319 -12.96 -2.26 -17.50
C GLU A 319 -12.21 -3.45 -16.91
N ARG A 320 -11.80 -3.32 -15.66
CA ARG A 320 -11.35 -4.42 -14.82
C ARG A 320 -12.42 -4.72 -13.79
N ILE A 321 -12.82 -5.99 -13.71
CA ILE A 321 -13.70 -6.51 -12.67
C ILE A 321 -12.86 -7.44 -11.80
N ALA A 322 -12.79 -7.17 -10.51
CA ALA A 322 -11.96 -7.94 -9.60
C ALA A 322 -12.59 -8.08 -8.22
N LEU A 323 -12.35 -9.21 -7.57
CA LEU A 323 -12.55 -9.36 -6.13
C LEU A 323 -11.25 -9.05 -5.40
N GLN A 324 -11.35 -8.22 -4.39
CA GLN A 324 -10.32 -8.07 -3.36
C GLN A 324 -10.78 -8.84 -2.12
N VAL A 325 -10.02 -9.83 -1.72
CA VAL A 325 -10.29 -10.64 -0.53
C VAL A 325 -9.25 -10.31 0.53
N ILE A 326 -9.70 -9.98 1.72
CA ILE A 326 -8.84 -9.66 2.88
C ILE A 326 -8.96 -10.79 3.89
N MET A 327 -7.83 -11.34 4.29
CA MET A 327 -7.74 -12.47 5.19
C MET A 327 -6.82 -12.15 6.37
N LYS A 328 -7.21 -12.65 7.55
CA LYS A 328 -6.41 -12.58 8.78
C LYS A 328 -6.07 -13.98 9.27
N PRO A 329 -4.88 -14.17 9.86
CA PRO A 329 -4.54 -15.40 10.55
C PRO A 329 -5.43 -15.64 11.76
#